data_51d71bdc9a701c15070f5a9824398e2f
#
_entry.id   51d71bdc9a701c15070f5a9824398e2f
#
_cell.length_a   1.000
_cell.length_b   1.000
_cell.length_c   1.000
_cell.angle_alpha   90.00
_cell.angle_beta   90.00
_cell.angle_gamma   90.00
#
_symmetry.space_group_name_H-M   'P 1'
#
loop_
_entity.id
_entity.type
_entity.pdbx_description
1 polymer ?
#
loop_
_entity_poly.entity_id
_entity_poly.type
_entity_poly.pdbx_seq_one_letter_code
_entity_poly.pdbx_strand_id
1 'polypeptide(L)'
;DELVQKIVTRATELNAQLKEFKQQALDEIAAFVELSAAEHDVKLGGQKGNVTLTSYDGQFKVLRANHDSISFNEQIHAAKELIDECLRDWTGRPGIPQGLVAIVNTAFKRNSNGEISVSRIMDLRTYDIADERWKKAMNIIADSIRVLGTITYLRIQKRLGRTEKYEGI
;
A
#
# COMPACT_ATOMS: atom_id res chain seq x y z
N ASP A 1 0.50 38.71 2.04
CA ASP A 1 0.97 38.03 0.82
C ASP A 1 2.47 37.70 0.81
N GLU A 2 3.37 38.66 1.16
CA GLU A 2 4.82 38.43 1.13
C GLU A 2 5.27 37.26 2.03
N LEU A 3 4.72 37.15 3.25
CA LEU A 3 5.03 36.05 4.16
C LEU A 3 4.61 34.70 3.56
N VAL A 4 3.43 34.62 2.96
CA VAL A 4 2.94 33.39 2.32
C VAL A 4 3.84 32.99 1.15
N GLN A 5 4.17 33.96 0.28
CA GLN A 5 5.06 33.73 -0.86
C GLN A 5 6.45 33.25 -0.41
N LYS A 6 7.03 33.90 0.61
CA LYS A 6 8.34 33.49 1.17
C LYS A 6 8.31 32.05 1.69
N ILE A 7 7.26 31.67 2.44
CA ILE A 7 7.12 30.30 2.98
C ILE A 7 6.95 29.30 1.83
N VAL A 8 6.09 29.60 0.85
CA VAL A 8 5.84 28.71 -0.30
C VAL A 8 7.10 28.51 -1.13
N THR A 9 7.84 29.60 -1.43
CA THR A 9 9.10 29.52 -2.17
C THR A 9 10.08 28.59 -1.45
N ARG A 10 10.28 28.79 -0.14
CA ARG A 10 11.19 27.97 0.63
C ARG A 10 10.75 26.51 0.71
N ALA A 11 9.44 26.26 0.87
CA ALA A 11 8.90 24.90 0.87
C ALA A 11 9.10 24.19 -0.49
N THR A 12 8.94 24.93 -1.59
CA THR A 12 9.17 24.42 -2.95
C THR A 12 10.62 24.05 -3.18
N GLU A 13 11.55 24.89 -2.76
CA GLU A 13 13.01 24.61 -2.83
C GLU A 13 13.37 23.35 -2.04
N LEU A 14 12.91 23.25 -0.79
CA LEU A 14 13.17 22.08 0.06
C LEU A 14 12.56 20.80 -0.52
N ASN A 15 11.38 20.89 -1.10
CA ASN A 15 10.74 19.75 -1.76
C ASN A 15 11.54 19.28 -2.98
N ALA A 16 12.06 20.24 -3.79
CA ALA A 16 12.91 19.91 -4.92
C ALA A 16 14.19 19.20 -4.47
N GLN A 17 14.89 19.74 -3.46
CA GLN A 17 16.07 19.13 -2.87
C GLN A 17 15.80 17.73 -2.30
N LEU A 18 14.66 17.54 -1.63
CA LEU A 18 14.28 16.23 -1.09
C LEU A 18 14.00 15.21 -2.20
N LYS A 19 13.37 15.62 -3.29
CA LYS A 19 13.14 14.75 -4.46
C LYS A 19 14.46 14.32 -5.11
N GLU A 20 15.37 15.26 -5.30
CA GLU A 20 16.69 14.99 -5.86
C GLU A 20 17.48 14.03 -4.96
N PHE A 21 17.56 14.33 -3.68
CA PHE A 21 18.20 13.45 -2.69
C PHE A 21 17.60 12.03 -2.70
N LYS A 22 16.27 11.92 -2.73
CA LYS A 22 15.59 10.63 -2.79
C LYS A 22 16.02 9.85 -4.04
N GLN A 23 16.06 10.50 -5.20
CA GLN A 23 16.42 9.84 -6.45
C GLN A 23 17.87 9.36 -6.41
N GLN A 24 18.80 10.22 -6.02
CA GLN A 24 20.21 9.88 -5.88
C GLN A 24 20.43 8.69 -4.93
N ALA A 25 19.81 8.73 -3.76
CA ALA A 25 19.92 7.63 -2.78
C ALA A 25 19.35 6.30 -3.31
N LEU A 26 18.26 6.33 -4.08
CA LEU A 26 17.70 5.14 -4.70
C LEU A 26 18.61 4.57 -5.79
N ASP A 27 19.25 5.42 -6.58
CA ASP A 27 20.20 5.03 -7.63
C ASP A 27 21.47 4.44 -7.01
N GLU A 28 21.99 5.04 -5.93
CA GLU A 28 23.15 4.51 -5.18
C GLU A 28 22.85 3.15 -4.55
N ILE A 29 21.64 2.97 -3.95
CA ILE A 29 21.20 1.67 -3.41
C ILE A 29 21.12 0.63 -4.53
N ALA A 30 20.60 0.99 -5.70
CA ALA A 30 20.52 0.08 -6.83
C ALA A 30 21.91 -0.36 -7.31
N ALA A 31 22.82 0.58 -7.50
CA ALA A 31 24.20 0.30 -7.90
C ALA A 31 24.93 -0.59 -6.88
N PHE A 32 24.76 -0.32 -5.59
CA PHE A 32 25.35 -1.13 -4.52
C PHE A 32 24.84 -2.57 -4.54
N VAL A 33 23.53 -2.75 -4.72
CA VAL A 33 22.91 -4.08 -4.78
C VAL A 33 23.40 -4.86 -6.00
N GLU A 34 23.53 -4.22 -7.16
CA GLU A 34 24.06 -4.83 -8.38
C GLU A 34 25.53 -5.25 -8.21
N LEU A 35 26.35 -4.38 -7.60
CA LEU A 35 27.76 -4.68 -7.32
C LEU A 35 27.90 -5.87 -6.37
N SER A 36 27.14 -5.89 -5.29
CA SER A 36 27.15 -6.98 -4.31
C SER A 36 26.69 -8.32 -4.91
N ALA A 37 25.73 -8.29 -5.83
CA ALA A 37 25.30 -9.50 -6.54
C ALA A 37 26.35 -10.03 -7.51
N ALA A 38 27.06 -9.12 -8.20
CA ALA A 38 28.14 -9.48 -9.11
C ALA A 38 29.33 -10.16 -8.37
N GLU A 39 29.62 -9.73 -7.14
CA GLU A 39 30.67 -10.35 -6.31
C GLU A 39 30.37 -11.81 -5.96
N HIS A 40 29.12 -12.24 -6.02
CA HIS A 40 28.68 -13.61 -5.70
C HIS A 40 28.18 -14.39 -6.92
N ASP A 41 28.42 -13.93 -8.14
CA ASP A 41 27.94 -14.54 -9.39
C ASP A 41 26.41 -14.76 -9.43
N VAL A 42 25.64 -13.95 -8.70
CA VAL A 42 24.18 -14.06 -8.61
C VAL A 42 23.52 -13.03 -9.52
N LYS A 43 22.70 -13.49 -10.47
CA LYS A 43 21.80 -12.60 -11.20
C LYS A 43 20.58 -12.30 -10.36
N LEU A 44 20.47 -11.08 -9.83
CA LEU A 44 19.28 -10.64 -9.14
C LEU A 44 18.13 -10.46 -10.13
N GLY A 45 17.03 -11.16 -9.89
CA GLY A 45 15.79 -11.05 -10.68
C GLY A 45 15.06 -9.73 -10.44
N GLY A 46 15.51 -8.66 -11.12
CA GLY A 46 14.81 -7.38 -11.19
C GLY A 46 15.02 -6.40 -10.02
N GLN A 47 14.84 -5.10 -10.30
CA GLN A 47 15.06 -3.99 -9.37
C GLN A 47 13.93 -3.79 -8.32
N LYS A 48 12.88 -4.64 -8.33
CA LYS A 48 11.66 -4.45 -7.51
C LYS A 48 11.74 -4.98 -6.07
N GLY A 49 12.87 -5.52 -5.63
CA GLY A 49 13.00 -6.05 -4.26
C GLY A 49 13.08 -4.95 -3.20
N ASN A 50 12.56 -5.24 -1.99
CA ASN A 50 12.84 -4.45 -0.82
C ASN A 50 14.30 -4.66 -0.39
N VAL A 51 14.99 -3.58 -0.03
CA VAL A 51 16.39 -3.60 0.40
C VAL A 51 16.50 -2.89 1.73
N THR A 52 17.23 -3.47 2.66
CA THR A 52 17.61 -2.83 3.92
C THR A 52 19.12 -2.85 4.03
N LEU A 53 19.73 -1.68 4.08
CA LEU A 53 21.15 -1.49 4.36
C LEU A 53 21.28 -1.03 5.80
N THR A 54 22.23 -1.63 6.52
CA THR A 54 22.52 -1.26 7.91
C THR A 54 23.98 -0.85 8.00
N SER A 55 24.28 0.26 8.71
CA SER A 55 25.65 0.66 8.97
C SER A 55 26.39 -0.41 9.78
N TYR A 56 27.71 -0.48 9.63
CA TYR A 56 28.55 -1.49 10.28
C TYR A 56 28.39 -1.52 11.81
N ASP A 57 28.20 -0.35 12.43
CA ASP A 57 27.96 -0.19 13.87
C ASP A 57 26.49 -0.39 14.28
N GLY A 58 25.60 -0.68 13.33
CA GLY A 58 24.17 -0.87 13.54
C GLY A 58 23.41 0.38 13.95
N GLN A 59 24.01 1.59 13.85
CA GLN A 59 23.36 2.84 14.27
C GLN A 59 22.32 3.36 13.29
N PHE A 60 22.50 3.08 11.99
CA PHE A 60 21.64 3.60 10.94
C PHE A 60 21.11 2.48 10.04
N LYS A 61 19.89 2.68 9.55
CA LYS A 61 19.27 1.85 8.51
C LYS A 61 18.75 2.72 7.39
N VAL A 62 18.98 2.27 6.17
CA VAL A 62 18.39 2.83 4.96
C VAL A 62 17.58 1.73 4.29
N LEU A 63 16.31 2.00 4.08
CA LEU A 63 15.36 1.02 3.51
C LEU A 63 14.80 1.57 2.20
N ARG A 64 14.96 0.78 1.12
CA ARG A 64 14.18 0.92 -0.10
C ARG A 64 13.03 -0.07 -0.02
N ALA A 65 11.80 0.42 0.01
CA ALA A 65 10.62 -0.40 0.02
C ALA A 65 9.74 -0.09 -1.19
N ASN A 66 9.37 -1.11 -1.96
CA ASN A 66 8.44 -0.99 -3.06
C ASN A 66 7.06 -1.42 -2.61
N HIS A 67 6.07 -0.61 -2.92
CA HIS A 67 4.67 -0.87 -2.59
C HIS A 67 3.82 -0.72 -3.83
N ASP A 68 3.11 -1.78 -4.19
CA ASP A 68 2.20 -1.68 -5.33
C ASP A 68 0.96 -0.88 -4.93
N SER A 69 0.68 0.16 -5.70
CA SER A 69 -0.57 0.90 -5.59
C SER A 69 -1.65 0.09 -6.28
N ILE A 70 -2.59 -0.41 -5.49
CA ILE A 70 -3.66 -1.28 -5.95
C ILE A 70 -4.97 -0.51 -5.92
N SER A 71 -5.80 -0.69 -6.94
CA SER A 71 -7.15 -0.16 -7.03
C SER A 71 -8.08 -1.19 -7.65
N PHE A 72 -9.36 -0.86 -7.78
CA PHE A 72 -10.35 -1.66 -8.48
C PHE A 72 -10.73 -1.00 -9.81
N ASN A 73 -11.04 -1.84 -10.80
CA ASN A 73 -11.70 -1.37 -12.03
C ASN A 73 -13.22 -1.22 -11.80
N GLU A 74 -13.94 -0.90 -12.87
CA GLU A 74 -15.40 -0.69 -12.87
C GLU A 74 -16.22 -1.92 -12.43
N GLN A 75 -15.66 -3.13 -12.55
CA GLN A 75 -16.33 -4.38 -12.15
C GLN A 75 -16.65 -4.42 -10.65
N ILE A 76 -15.97 -3.64 -9.83
CA ILE A 76 -16.27 -3.52 -8.39
C ILE A 76 -17.71 -3.09 -8.14
N HIS A 77 -18.31 -2.32 -9.04
CA HIS A 77 -19.70 -1.90 -8.93
C HIS A 77 -20.66 -3.07 -9.14
N ALA A 78 -20.37 -3.97 -10.09
CA ALA A 78 -21.16 -5.18 -10.30
C ALA A 78 -21.07 -6.12 -9.08
N ALA A 79 -19.92 -6.25 -8.46
CA ALA A 79 -19.78 -7.01 -7.23
C ALA A 79 -20.61 -6.40 -6.10
N LYS A 80 -20.63 -5.06 -5.98
CA LYS A 80 -21.44 -4.38 -4.97
C LYS A 80 -22.93 -4.62 -5.16
N GLU A 81 -23.45 -4.54 -6.38
CA GLU A 81 -24.86 -4.82 -6.66
C GLU A 81 -25.26 -6.23 -6.23
N LEU A 82 -24.46 -7.26 -6.55
CA LEU A 82 -24.72 -8.63 -6.11
C LEU A 82 -24.73 -8.76 -4.59
N ILE A 83 -23.81 -8.08 -3.91
CA ILE A 83 -23.75 -8.06 -2.44
C ILE A 83 -25.00 -7.39 -1.87
N ASP A 84 -25.41 -6.24 -2.42
CA ASP A 84 -26.59 -5.51 -1.97
C ASP A 84 -27.89 -6.33 -2.18
N GLU A 85 -27.97 -7.12 -3.25
CA GLU A 85 -29.05 -8.09 -3.45
C GLU A 85 -29.06 -9.17 -2.36
N CYS A 86 -27.89 -9.75 -2.06
CA CYS A 86 -27.75 -10.72 -0.98
C CYS A 86 -28.22 -10.12 0.35
N LEU A 87 -27.75 -8.92 0.70
CA LEU A 87 -28.09 -8.27 1.96
C LEU A 87 -29.59 -8.00 2.10
N ARG A 88 -30.26 -7.60 1.01
CA ARG A 88 -31.72 -7.42 1.01
C ARG A 88 -32.46 -8.72 1.31
N ASP A 89 -32.01 -9.81 0.70
CA ASP A 89 -32.67 -11.12 0.86
C ASP A 89 -32.36 -11.79 2.20
N TRP A 90 -31.24 -11.43 2.84
CA TRP A 90 -30.79 -12.05 4.09
C TRP A 90 -31.27 -11.34 5.34
N THR A 91 -31.96 -10.22 5.23
CA THR A 91 -32.47 -9.50 6.39
C THR A 91 -33.34 -10.44 7.25
N GLY A 92 -32.88 -10.70 8.49
CA GLY A 92 -33.54 -11.58 9.45
C GLY A 92 -33.32 -13.08 9.27
N ARG A 93 -32.43 -13.54 8.36
CA ARG A 93 -32.11 -14.98 8.21
C ARG A 93 -31.11 -15.45 9.25
N PRO A 94 -31.31 -16.64 9.87
CA PRO A 94 -30.29 -17.23 10.75
C PRO A 94 -29.04 -17.62 9.97
N GLY A 95 -27.88 -17.53 10.62
CA GLY A 95 -26.58 -17.88 10.04
C GLY A 95 -25.85 -16.73 9.32
N ILE A 96 -26.49 -15.56 9.18
CA ILE A 96 -25.82 -14.36 8.67
C ILE A 96 -25.25 -13.54 9.82
N PRO A 97 -23.95 -13.15 9.77
CA PRO A 97 -23.34 -12.36 10.83
C PRO A 97 -24.12 -11.07 11.10
N GLN A 98 -24.43 -10.83 12.37
CA GLN A 98 -25.02 -9.56 12.79
C GLN A 98 -24.04 -8.42 12.46
N GLY A 99 -24.54 -7.37 11.83
CA GLY A 99 -23.72 -6.24 11.44
C GLY A 99 -23.00 -6.38 10.07
N LEU A 100 -23.21 -7.48 9.33
CA LEU A 100 -22.60 -7.63 8.00
C LEU A 100 -22.95 -6.47 7.06
N VAL A 101 -24.18 -5.95 7.13
CA VAL A 101 -24.60 -4.75 6.38
C VAL A 101 -23.70 -3.55 6.69
N ALA A 102 -23.40 -3.32 7.98
CA ALA A 102 -22.53 -2.22 8.39
C ALA A 102 -21.08 -2.42 7.92
N ILE A 103 -20.59 -3.66 7.97
CA ILE A 103 -19.26 -4.04 7.49
C ILE A 103 -19.16 -3.79 5.99
N VAL A 104 -20.11 -4.27 5.19
CA VAL A 104 -20.14 -4.06 3.74
C VAL A 104 -20.18 -2.56 3.42
N ASN A 105 -21.08 -1.80 4.05
CA ASN A 105 -21.16 -0.36 3.81
C ASN A 105 -19.86 0.36 4.17
N THR A 106 -19.18 -0.07 5.24
CA THR A 106 -17.89 0.48 5.63
C THR A 106 -16.79 0.11 4.64
N ALA A 107 -16.80 -1.12 4.11
CA ALA A 107 -15.82 -1.59 3.14
C ALA A 107 -15.90 -0.80 1.82
N PHE A 108 -17.10 -0.50 1.34
CA PHE A 108 -17.32 0.27 0.11
C PHE A 108 -17.30 1.79 0.31
N LYS A 109 -17.13 2.27 1.55
CA LYS A 109 -17.01 3.70 1.82
C LYS A 109 -15.72 4.25 1.21
N ARG A 110 -15.86 5.32 0.41
CA ARG A 110 -14.72 6.03 -0.17
C ARG A 110 -13.95 6.79 0.92
N ASN A 111 -12.63 6.81 0.78
CA ASN A 111 -11.74 7.63 1.62
C ASN A 111 -11.80 9.11 1.20
N SER A 112 -11.01 9.97 1.88
CA SER A 112 -10.90 11.40 1.55
C SER A 112 -10.41 11.67 0.12
N ASN A 113 -9.72 10.72 -0.50
CA ASN A 113 -9.23 10.80 -1.87
C ASN A 113 -10.24 10.27 -2.91
N GLY A 114 -11.44 9.88 -2.48
CA GLY A 114 -12.48 9.33 -3.36
C GLY A 114 -12.29 7.86 -3.72
N GLU A 115 -11.33 7.16 -3.13
CA GLU A 115 -10.98 5.78 -3.44
C GLU A 115 -11.61 4.79 -2.45
N ILE A 116 -11.89 3.57 -2.91
CA ILE A 116 -12.34 2.46 -2.08
C ILE A 116 -11.09 1.75 -1.51
N SER A 117 -11.12 1.43 -0.23
CA SER A 117 -10.01 0.72 0.42
C SER A 117 -9.96 -0.73 -0.02
N VAL A 118 -8.89 -1.13 -0.70
CA VAL A 118 -8.67 -2.51 -1.16
C VAL A 118 -8.65 -3.47 0.03
N SER A 119 -7.97 -3.13 1.12
CA SER A 119 -7.91 -3.97 2.31
C SER A 119 -9.29 -4.29 2.85
N ARG A 120 -10.15 -3.27 3.05
CA ARG A 120 -11.50 -3.46 3.59
C ARG A 120 -12.39 -4.30 2.69
N ILE A 121 -12.25 -4.16 1.38
CA ILE A 121 -13.00 -4.99 0.42
C ILE A 121 -12.49 -6.43 0.47
N MET A 122 -11.17 -6.63 0.56
CA MET A 122 -10.60 -7.98 0.67
C MET A 122 -10.98 -8.68 1.97
N ASP A 123 -11.21 -7.93 3.07
CA ASP A 123 -11.69 -8.49 4.33
C ASP A 123 -13.07 -9.15 4.19
N LEU A 124 -13.90 -8.70 3.22
CA LEU A 124 -15.21 -9.33 2.95
C LEU A 124 -15.06 -10.78 2.48
N ARG A 125 -13.93 -11.15 1.86
CA ARG A 125 -13.65 -12.51 1.39
C ARG A 125 -13.39 -13.51 2.52
N THR A 126 -13.15 -13.02 3.73
CA THR A 126 -12.98 -13.89 4.91
C THR A 126 -14.30 -14.47 5.43
N TYR A 127 -15.43 -13.89 4.99
CA TYR A 127 -16.75 -14.39 5.37
C TYR A 127 -17.16 -15.54 4.44
N ASP A 128 -17.18 -16.76 4.99
CA ASP A 128 -17.67 -17.96 4.29
C ASP A 128 -19.20 -17.99 4.33
N ILE A 129 -19.81 -17.48 3.27
CA ILE A 129 -21.26 -17.40 3.13
C ILE A 129 -21.70 -18.32 1.99
N ALA A 130 -22.56 -19.27 2.30
CA ALA A 130 -23.05 -20.29 1.36
C ALA A 130 -24.16 -19.76 0.42
N ASP A 131 -23.93 -18.62 -0.21
CA ASP A 131 -24.82 -18.04 -1.25
C ASP A 131 -24.01 -17.87 -2.54
N GLU A 132 -24.51 -18.41 -3.63
CA GLU A 132 -23.79 -18.39 -4.92
C GLU A 132 -23.59 -16.97 -5.46
N ARG A 133 -24.47 -16.02 -5.16
CA ARG A 133 -24.33 -14.61 -5.53
C ARG A 133 -23.19 -13.96 -4.74
N TRP A 134 -23.08 -14.29 -3.44
CA TRP A 134 -21.97 -13.82 -2.61
C TRP A 134 -20.64 -14.34 -3.14
N LYS A 135 -20.54 -15.63 -3.41
CA LYS A 135 -19.33 -16.24 -3.98
C LYS A 135 -18.96 -15.62 -5.32
N LYS A 136 -19.96 -15.41 -6.19
CA LYS A 136 -19.76 -14.72 -7.47
C LYS A 136 -19.26 -13.28 -7.28
N ALA A 137 -19.82 -12.54 -6.32
CA ALA A 137 -19.35 -11.20 -6.00
C ALA A 137 -17.90 -11.20 -5.50
N MET A 138 -17.51 -12.16 -4.65
CA MET A 138 -16.14 -12.31 -4.17
C MET A 138 -15.14 -12.62 -5.29
N ASN A 139 -15.56 -13.41 -6.30
CA ASN A 139 -14.74 -13.67 -7.49
C ASN A 139 -14.59 -12.40 -8.35
N ILE A 140 -15.68 -11.66 -8.59
CA ILE A 140 -15.64 -10.39 -9.33
C ILE A 140 -14.72 -9.38 -8.61
N ILE A 141 -14.76 -9.32 -7.28
CA ILE A 141 -13.82 -8.49 -6.49
C ILE A 141 -12.38 -8.88 -6.78
N ALA A 142 -12.05 -10.17 -6.77
CA ALA A 142 -10.69 -10.64 -7.07
C ALA A 142 -10.25 -10.24 -8.48
N ASP A 143 -11.12 -10.41 -9.46
CA ASP A 143 -10.84 -10.10 -10.87
C ASP A 143 -10.80 -8.60 -11.16
N SER A 144 -11.41 -7.78 -10.29
CA SER A 144 -11.45 -6.32 -10.44
C SER A 144 -10.17 -5.62 -9.97
N ILE A 145 -9.26 -6.33 -9.30
CA ILE A 145 -8.00 -5.75 -8.78
C ILE A 145 -7.10 -5.32 -9.92
N ARG A 146 -6.61 -4.09 -9.84
CA ARG A 146 -5.64 -3.50 -10.77
C ARG A 146 -4.44 -2.94 -10.02
N VAL A 147 -3.25 -3.26 -10.49
CA VAL A 147 -2.02 -2.60 -10.03
C VAL A 147 -1.85 -1.34 -10.88
N LEU A 148 -1.99 -0.17 -10.25
CA LEU A 148 -1.84 1.13 -10.90
C LEU A 148 -0.39 1.51 -11.13
N GLY A 149 0.52 1.00 -10.29
CA GLY A 149 1.93 1.25 -10.34
C GLY A 149 2.63 0.84 -9.05
N THR A 150 3.95 0.92 -9.05
CA THR A 150 4.75 0.67 -7.86
C THR A 150 5.27 1.99 -7.32
N ILE A 151 5.03 2.27 -6.05
CA ILE A 151 5.57 3.44 -5.35
C ILE A 151 6.79 2.99 -4.56
N THR A 152 7.93 3.63 -4.83
CA THR A 152 9.17 3.36 -4.10
C THR A 152 9.33 4.36 -2.97
N TYR A 153 9.48 3.84 -1.77
CA TYR A 153 9.74 4.59 -0.54
C TYR A 153 11.21 4.45 -0.14
N LEU A 154 11.79 5.56 0.25
CA LEU A 154 13.07 5.61 0.95
C LEU A 154 12.79 5.94 2.42
N ARG A 155 13.28 5.11 3.33
CA ARG A 155 13.21 5.36 4.78
C ARG A 155 14.63 5.36 5.33
N ILE A 156 14.95 6.40 6.06
CA ILE A 156 16.24 6.54 6.76
C ILE A 156 15.93 6.55 8.24
N GLN A 157 16.62 5.70 8.98
CA GLN A 157 16.30 5.47 10.39
C GLN A 157 17.57 5.48 11.22
N LYS A 158 17.46 5.97 12.45
CA LYS A 158 18.52 5.97 13.46
C LYS A 158 18.10 5.11 14.63
N ARG A 159 19.07 4.37 15.18
CA ARG A 159 18.86 3.52 16.35
C ARG A 159 18.63 4.35 17.61
N LEU A 160 17.66 3.93 18.43
CA LEU A 160 17.37 4.55 19.72
C LEU A 160 18.25 3.96 20.82
N GLY A 161 19.34 4.66 21.13
CA GLY A 161 20.27 4.25 22.17
C GLY A 161 20.84 2.84 21.95
N ARG A 162 20.80 2.00 22.99
CA ARG A 162 21.26 0.60 22.92
C ARG A 162 20.12 -0.41 22.67
N THR A 163 18.97 0.05 22.22
CA THR A 163 17.82 -0.81 21.93
C THR A 163 17.86 -1.34 20.49
N GLU A 164 17.00 -2.28 20.17
CA GLU A 164 16.78 -2.71 18.77
C GLU A 164 15.73 -1.87 18.02
N LYS A 165 15.28 -0.77 18.63
CA LYS A 165 14.29 0.12 18.04
C LYS A 165 14.98 1.20 17.21
N TYR A 166 14.34 1.55 16.10
CA TYR A 166 14.76 2.60 15.17
C TYR A 166 13.65 3.63 15.01
N GLU A 167 14.04 4.88 14.85
CA GLU A 167 13.14 6.00 14.52
C GLU A 167 13.51 6.59 13.15
N GLY A 168 12.54 7.20 12.47
CA GLY A 168 12.79 7.91 11.22
C GLY A 168 13.56 9.22 11.46
N ILE A 169 14.43 9.54 10.51
CA ILE A 169 15.10 10.84 10.43
C ILE A 169 14.29 11.75 9.55
#